data_8d51a45d920d12b14d697a2c151983da
#
_entry.id   8d51a45d920d12b14d697a2c151983da
#
_cell.length_a   1.000
_cell.length_b   1.000
_cell.length_c   1.000
_cell.angle_alpha   90.00
_cell.angle_beta   90.00
_cell.angle_gamma   90.00
#
_symmetry.space_group_name_H-M   'P 1'
#
loop_
_entity.id
_entity.type
_entity.pdbx_description
1 polymer ?
#
loop_
_entity_poly.entity_id
_entity_poly.type
_entity_poly.pdbx_seq_one_letter_code
_entity_poly.pdbx_strand_id
1 'polypeptide(L)'
;LKVMNALRIDRRLITCCLTFGLVATYMFLPVGFGSIFLNDILLFNINEAGLDTDGISIMKVMGIPALGMLSGLLIAIFISYRKPRDYADAPISDEEPTEEAPAPYKIWVSIIAIVATFAVQIIMQSLDFESDGLMVGALTGLGILLITGAVNWRKADNVFSDGMRMMALIGFIMITAQGFASVMSATGEVEELVTATADSFGSNKMLAAGAMLLVGLIVTMGIGSS
;
A
#
# COMPACT_ATOMS: atom_id res chain seq x y z
N LEU A 1 9.22 14.34 -10.59
CA LEU A 1 10.29 13.89 -11.51
C LEU A 1 11.29 14.99 -11.84
N LYS A 2 10.87 16.24 -12.16
CA LYS A 2 11.78 17.36 -12.48
C LYS A 2 12.84 17.62 -11.40
N VAL A 3 12.44 17.68 -10.12
CA VAL A 3 13.36 17.86 -8.98
C VAL A 3 14.36 16.71 -8.89
N MET A 4 13.92 15.49 -9.11
CA MET A 4 14.78 14.30 -9.03
C MET A 4 15.78 14.24 -10.18
N ASN A 5 15.38 14.68 -11.38
CA ASN A 5 16.30 14.82 -12.52
C ASN A 5 17.35 15.92 -12.25
N ALA A 6 16.95 17.04 -11.68
CA ALA A 6 17.88 18.12 -11.30
C ALA A 6 18.91 17.67 -10.26
N LEU A 7 18.52 16.78 -9.35
CA LEU A 7 19.40 16.17 -8.35
C LEU A 7 20.19 14.95 -8.89
N ARG A 8 20.00 14.56 -10.15
CA ARG A 8 20.64 13.39 -10.78
C ARG A 8 20.44 12.09 -10.03
N ILE A 9 19.28 11.94 -9.36
CA ILE A 9 18.94 10.73 -8.62
C ILE A 9 18.45 9.67 -9.60
N ASP A 10 18.92 8.43 -9.46
CA ASP A 10 18.45 7.32 -10.29
C ASP A 10 16.95 7.08 -10.06
N ARG A 11 16.14 7.12 -11.12
CA ARG A 11 14.68 6.94 -11.06
C ARG A 11 14.29 5.59 -10.48
N ARG A 12 15.11 4.55 -10.67
CA ARG A 12 14.88 3.22 -10.08
C ARG A 12 14.98 3.26 -8.56
N LEU A 13 15.87 4.07 -8.01
CA LEU A 13 15.95 4.29 -6.56
C LEU A 13 14.68 4.91 -6.02
N ILE A 14 14.15 5.91 -6.72
CA ILE A 14 12.90 6.56 -6.32
C ILE A 14 11.75 5.55 -6.32
N THR A 15 11.67 4.73 -7.37
CA THR A 15 10.65 3.65 -7.45
C THR A 15 10.79 2.68 -6.28
N CYS A 16 12.01 2.24 -5.94
CA CYS A 16 12.24 1.37 -4.78
C CYS A 16 11.76 2.03 -3.47
N CYS A 17 12.07 3.31 -3.26
CA CYS A 17 11.63 4.03 -2.07
C CYS A 17 10.10 4.18 -2.02
N LEU A 18 9.47 4.51 -3.14
CA LEU A 18 8.01 4.63 -3.23
C LEU A 18 7.32 3.29 -3.01
N THR A 19 7.82 2.23 -3.63
CA THR A 19 7.28 0.87 -3.46
C THR A 19 7.43 0.41 -2.01
N PHE A 20 8.59 0.65 -1.39
CA PHE A 20 8.79 0.33 0.02
C PHE A 20 7.80 1.10 0.92
N GLY A 21 7.66 2.41 0.73
CA GLY A 21 6.73 3.22 1.51
C GLY A 21 5.27 2.82 1.31
N LEU A 22 4.90 2.42 0.10
CA LEU A 22 3.55 2.00 -0.21
C LEU A 22 3.22 0.60 0.32
N VAL A 23 4.13 -0.36 0.16
CA VAL A 23 3.85 -1.77 0.44
C VAL A 23 4.27 -2.18 1.84
N ALA A 24 5.49 -1.86 2.27
CA ALA A 24 6.03 -2.32 3.55
C ALA A 24 5.25 -1.77 4.76
N THR A 25 4.75 -0.54 4.65
CA THR A 25 4.03 0.12 5.75
C THR A 25 2.74 -0.61 6.11
N TYR A 26 1.87 -0.89 5.16
CA TYR A 26 0.60 -1.55 5.48
C TYR A 26 0.73 -3.05 5.75
N MET A 27 1.79 -3.69 5.27
CA MET A 27 2.08 -5.11 5.56
C MET A 27 2.66 -5.33 6.96
N PHE A 28 3.15 -4.30 7.62
CA PHE A 28 3.80 -4.42 8.92
C PHE A 28 3.06 -3.68 10.03
N LEU A 29 2.55 -2.49 9.73
CA LEU A 29 1.88 -1.65 10.72
C LEU A 29 0.36 -1.88 10.70
N PRO A 30 -0.23 -2.42 11.78
CA PRO A 30 -1.67 -2.60 11.88
C PRO A 30 -2.37 -1.27 12.21
N VAL A 31 -2.18 -0.25 11.37
CA VAL A 31 -2.77 1.10 11.53
C VAL A 31 -3.40 1.52 10.21
N GLY A 32 -4.59 2.10 10.26
CA GLY A 32 -5.33 2.53 9.08
C GLY A 32 -5.61 1.35 8.15
N PHE A 33 -5.26 1.49 6.87
CA PHE A 33 -5.45 0.40 5.90
C PHE A 33 -4.69 -0.88 6.27
N GLY A 34 -3.53 -0.75 6.94
CA GLY A 34 -2.78 -1.90 7.43
C GLY A 34 -3.55 -2.72 8.47
N SER A 35 -4.38 -2.10 9.32
CA SER A 35 -5.25 -2.81 10.25
C SER A 35 -6.28 -3.64 9.52
N ILE A 36 -6.96 -3.06 8.56
CA ILE A 36 -7.96 -3.76 7.73
C ILE A 36 -7.31 -4.93 7.01
N PHE A 37 -6.16 -4.70 6.37
CA PHE A 37 -5.48 -5.76 5.61
C PHE A 37 -4.99 -6.90 6.50
N LEU A 38 -4.37 -6.58 7.64
CA LEU A 38 -3.73 -7.58 8.48
C LEU A 38 -4.71 -8.30 9.41
N ASN A 39 -5.67 -7.57 10.00
CA ASN A 39 -6.62 -8.16 10.95
C ASN A 39 -7.87 -8.67 10.24
N ASP A 40 -8.53 -7.83 9.44
CA ASP A 40 -9.86 -8.14 8.92
C ASP A 40 -9.80 -9.03 7.67
N ILE A 41 -8.69 -8.99 6.92
CA ILE A 41 -8.51 -9.83 5.73
C ILE A 41 -7.58 -11.01 6.03
N LEU A 42 -6.33 -10.77 6.41
CA LEU A 42 -5.32 -11.81 6.53
C LEU A 42 -5.62 -12.77 7.67
N LEU A 43 -5.74 -12.27 8.91
CA LEU A 43 -6.00 -13.14 10.06
C LEU A 43 -7.38 -13.78 9.99
N PHE A 44 -8.38 -13.06 9.49
CA PHE A 44 -9.73 -13.61 9.28
C PHE A 44 -9.69 -14.82 8.34
N ASN A 45 -9.06 -14.70 7.17
CA ASN A 45 -8.97 -15.81 6.21
C ASN A 45 -8.14 -16.99 6.74
N ILE A 46 -7.09 -16.73 7.54
CA ILE A 46 -6.30 -17.79 8.18
C ILE A 46 -7.15 -18.54 9.21
N ASN A 47 -7.97 -17.82 9.98
CA ASN A 47 -8.87 -18.43 10.96
C ASN A 47 -9.98 -19.25 10.28
N GLU A 48 -10.58 -18.74 9.19
CA GLU A 48 -11.54 -19.49 8.38
C GLU A 48 -10.95 -20.77 7.78
N ALA A 49 -9.67 -20.75 7.46
CA ALA A 49 -8.93 -21.93 7.00
C ALA A 49 -8.65 -22.96 8.14
N GLY A 50 -9.14 -22.71 9.36
CA GLY A 50 -9.05 -23.63 10.50
C GLY A 50 -7.77 -23.52 11.32
N LEU A 51 -6.98 -22.47 11.13
CA LEU A 51 -5.80 -22.19 11.93
C LEU A 51 -6.15 -21.15 13.02
N ASP A 52 -5.88 -21.51 14.26
CA ASP A 52 -6.10 -20.60 15.39
C ASP A 52 -5.12 -19.41 15.30
N THR A 53 -5.67 -18.23 15.24
CA THR A 53 -4.93 -16.96 15.16
C THR A 53 -4.91 -16.18 16.47
N ASP A 54 -5.55 -16.71 17.52
CA ASP A 54 -5.63 -16.06 18.81
C ASP A 54 -4.22 -15.89 19.45
N GLY A 55 -3.92 -14.65 19.82
CA GLY A 55 -2.64 -14.31 20.43
C GLY A 55 -1.47 -14.09 19.45
N ILE A 56 -1.71 -14.17 18.14
CA ILE A 56 -0.67 -13.86 17.15
C ILE A 56 -0.45 -12.35 17.10
N SER A 57 0.76 -11.93 17.48
CA SER A 57 1.17 -10.54 17.28
C SER A 57 1.71 -10.35 15.87
N ILE A 58 0.94 -9.68 15.02
CA ILE A 58 1.29 -9.41 13.62
C ILE A 58 2.65 -8.74 13.51
N MET A 59 2.92 -7.73 14.34
CA MET A 59 4.20 -7.01 14.32
C MET A 59 5.40 -7.92 14.62
N LYS A 60 5.24 -8.94 15.45
CA LYS A 60 6.32 -9.89 15.75
C LYS A 60 6.56 -10.84 14.58
N VAL A 61 5.49 -11.32 13.96
CA VAL A 61 5.57 -12.26 12.82
C VAL A 61 6.09 -11.56 11.58
N MET A 62 5.52 -10.39 11.27
CA MET A 62 5.90 -9.61 10.08
C MET A 62 7.20 -8.81 10.26
N GLY A 63 7.77 -8.78 11.46
CA GLY A 63 9.02 -8.07 11.74
C GLY A 63 10.21 -8.58 10.91
N ILE A 64 10.34 -9.88 10.73
CA ILE A 64 11.42 -10.47 9.92
C ILE A 64 11.27 -10.11 8.43
N PRO A 65 10.13 -10.30 7.77
CA PRO A 65 9.89 -9.80 6.42
C PRO A 65 10.13 -8.29 6.28
N ALA A 66 9.66 -7.49 7.22
CA ALA A 66 9.85 -6.03 7.21
C ALA A 66 11.32 -5.64 7.28
N LEU A 67 12.12 -6.30 8.13
CA LEU A 67 13.58 -6.11 8.18
C LEU A 67 14.26 -6.55 6.88
N GLY A 68 13.79 -7.63 6.26
CA GLY A 68 14.27 -8.07 4.94
C GLY A 68 14.03 -7.01 3.87
N MET A 69 12.83 -6.45 3.81
CA MET A 69 12.47 -5.38 2.87
C MET A 69 13.27 -4.10 3.13
N LEU A 70 13.43 -3.71 4.41
CA LEU A 70 14.27 -2.57 4.79
C LEU A 70 15.73 -2.78 4.38
N SER A 71 16.28 -3.97 4.60
CA SER A 71 17.64 -4.31 4.19
C SER A 71 17.79 -4.22 2.67
N GLY A 72 16.82 -4.71 1.90
CA GLY A 72 16.76 -4.57 0.45
C GLY A 72 16.75 -3.13 0.00
N LEU A 73 15.96 -2.27 0.66
CA LEU A 73 15.93 -0.83 0.40
C LEU A 73 17.29 -0.18 0.68
N LEU A 74 17.93 -0.50 1.81
CA LEU A 74 19.24 0.04 2.16
C LEU A 74 20.31 -0.39 1.14
N ILE A 75 20.27 -1.63 0.68
CA ILE A 75 21.15 -2.09 -0.41
C ILE A 75 20.87 -1.32 -1.70
N ALA A 76 19.61 -1.07 -2.05
CA ALA A 76 19.24 -0.28 -3.21
C ALA A 76 19.79 1.15 -3.13
N ILE A 77 19.66 1.80 -1.98
CA ILE A 77 20.12 3.19 -1.74
C ILE A 77 21.65 3.28 -1.77
N PHE A 78 22.33 2.45 -0.97
CA PHE A 78 23.76 2.63 -0.70
C PHE A 78 24.67 1.89 -1.65
N ILE A 79 24.19 0.83 -2.31
CA ILE A 79 25.01 -0.04 -3.17
C ILE A 79 24.55 0.03 -4.62
N SER A 80 23.29 -0.33 -4.90
CA SER A 80 22.82 -0.58 -6.27
C SER A 80 22.64 0.70 -7.09
N TYR A 81 22.02 1.72 -6.51
CA TYR A 81 21.60 2.95 -7.22
C TYR A 81 22.26 4.22 -6.69
N ARG A 82 23.36 4.11 -5.98
CA ARG A 82 24.07 5.26 -5.42
C ARG A 82 24.74 6.18 -6.45
N LYS A 83 24.97 5.67 -7.67
CA LYS A 83 25.64 6.45 -8.72
C LYS A 83 24.65 7.44 -9.34
N PRO A 84 25.05 8.71 -9.48
CA PRO A 84 24.22 9.69 -10.17
C PRO A 84 23.96 9.24 -11.62
N ARG A 85 22.77 9.49 -12.12
CA ARG A 85 22.40 9.17 -13.49
C ARG A 85 21.67 10.34 -14.12
N ASP A 86 22.08 10.72 -15.30
CA ASP A 86 21.44 11.75 -16.07
C ASP A 86 20.25 11.15 -16.86
N TYR A 87 19.11 11.82 -16.75
CA TYR A 87 17.90 11.49 -17.49
C TYR A 87 17.46 12.70 -18.30
N ALA A 88 17.17 12.51 -19.57
CA ALA A 88 16.55 13.55 -20.39
C ALA A 88 15.15 13.88 -19.82
N ASP A 89 14.84 15.16 -19.72
CA ASP A 89 13.50 15.62 -19.42
C ASP A 89 12.64 15.40 -20.66
N ALA A 90 11.85 14.31 -20.67
CA ALA A 90 10.82 14.12 -21.67
C ALA A 90 9.62 15.01 -21.30
N PRO A 91 9.09 15.83 -22.22
CA PRO A 91 7.83 16.51 -21.99
C PRO A 91 6.74 15.45 -21.78
N ILE A 92 6.08 15.49 -20.63
CA ILE A 92 4.87 14.70 -20.41
C ILE A 92 3.80 15.39 -21.24
N SER A 93 3.26 14.68 -22.23
CA SER A 93 2.34 15.20 -23.24
C SER A 93 1.02 15.77 -22.70
N ASP A 94 0.76 15.61 -21.42
CA ASP A 94 -0.45 16.05 -20.72
C ASP A 94 -0.17 17.07 -19.58
N GLU A 95 0.97 17.77 -19.61
CA GLU A 95 1.13 18.90 -18.72
C GLU A 95 0.20 20.04 -19.17
N GLU A 96 -0.96 20.12 -18.53
CA GLU A 96 -1.67 21.40 -18.43
C GLU A 96 -0.69 22.51 -17.98
N PRO A 97 -0.87 23.75 -18.50
CA PRO A 97 0.07 24.83 -18.22
C PRO A 97 0.27 24.95 -16.72
N THR A 98 1.52 24.90 -16.31
CA THR A 98 2.02 24.93 -14.94
C THR A 98 1.25 25.99 -14.14
N GLU A 99 0.33 25.57 -13.28
CA GLU A 99 -0.21 26.49 -12.27
C GLU A 99 0.98 27.08 -11.49
N GLU A 100 0.92 28.37 -11.23
CA GLU A 100 1.91 29.11 -10.45
C GLU A 100 2.31 28.30 -9.21
N ALA A 101 3.59 28.27 -8.88
CA ALA A 101 4.11 27.52 -7.74
C ALA A 101 3.23 27.78 -6.50
N PRO A 102 2.73 26.73 -5.84
CA PRO A 102 1.81 26.90 -4.72
C PRO A 102 2.46 27.76 -3.64
N ALA A 103 1.69 28.71 -3.11
CA ALA A 103 2.19 29.57 -2.05
C ALA A 103 2.74 28.74 -0.87
N PRO A 104 3.86 29.13 -0.25
CA PRO A 104 4.55 28.31 0.76
C PRO A 104 3.65 27.85 1.91
N TYR A 105 2.64 28.66 2.29
CA TYR A 105 1.71 28.30 3.35
C TYR A 105 0.84 27.08 2.99
N LYS A 106 0.51 26.91 1.71
CA LYS A 106 -0.31 25.76 1.26
C LYS A 106 0.42 24.44 1.45
N ILE A 107 1.74 24.44 1.27
CA ILE A 107 2.59 23.25 1.51
C ILE A 107 2.53 22.87 2.99
N TRP A 108 2.70 23.84 3.89
CA TRP A 108 2.64 23.60 5.33
C TRP A 108 1.26 23.14 5.77
N VAL A 109 0.20 23.76 5.25
CA VAL A 109 -1.17 23.32 5.52
C VAL A 109 -1.42 21.89 5.05
N SER A 110 -0.93 21.52 3.86
CA SER A 110 -1.05 20.14 3.36
C SER A 110 -0.34 19.13 4.25
N ILE A 111 0.86 19.46 4.73
CA ILE A 111 1.60 18.60 5.67
C ILE A 111 0.83 18.46 6.98
N ILE A 112 0.32 19.58 7.54
CA ILE A 112 -0.49 19.56 8.76
C ILE A 112 -1.76 18.73 8.56
N ALA A 113 -2.44 18.86 7.44
CA ALA A 113 -3.63 18.08 7.11
C ALA A 113 -3.35 16.58 7.06
N ILE A 114 -2.24 16.18 6.43
CA ILE A 114 -1.80 14.78 6.38
C ILE A 114 -1.51 14.26 7.79
N VAL A 115 -0.73 14.99 8.57
CA VAL A 115 -0.40 14.60 9.96
C VAL A 115 -1.66 14.49 10.82
N ALA A 116 -2.59 15.45 10.69
CA ALA A 116 -3.87 15.42 11.40
C ALA A 116 -4.73 14.22 11.00
N THR A 117 -4.79 13.89 9.71
CA THR A 117 -5.48 12.69 9.21
C THR A 117 -4.98 11.43 9.90
N PHE A 118 -3.67 11.21 9.91
CA PHE A 118 -3.07 10.04 10.58
C PHE A 118 -3.26 10.07 12.10
N ALA A 119 -3.11 11.24 12.73
CA ALA A 119 -3.29 11.37 14.17
C ALA A 119 -4.72 10.99 14.59
N VAL A 120 -5.73 11.46 13.86
CA VAL A 120 -7.13 11.12 14.12
C VAL A 120 -7.37 9.62 13.95
N GLN A 121 -6.84 9.01 12.88
CA GLN A 121 -6.97 7.56 12.66
C GLN A 121 -6.38 6.76 13.83
N ILE A 122 -5.16 7.10 14.27
CA ILE A 122 -4.49 6.41 15.39
C ILE A 122 -5.27 6.61 16.69
N ILE A 123 -5.75 7.81 16.97
CA ILE A 123 -6.52 8.11 18.17
C ILE A 123 -7.84 7.31 18.17
N MET A 124 -8.57 7.30 17.07
CA MET A 124 -9.82 6.56 16.98
C MET A 124 -9.62 5.06 17.13
N GLN A 125 -8.58 4.53 16.53
CA GLN A 125 -8.22 3.11 16.67
C GLN A 125 -7.79 2.75 18.11
N SER A 126 -7.08 3.65 18.81
CA SER A 126 -6.66 3.42 20.19
C SER A 126 -7.79 3.52 21.22
N LEU A 127 -8.87 4.19 20.86
CA LEU A 127 -10.05 4.38 21.73
C LEU A 127 -11.18 3.38 21.43
N ASP A 128 -10.94 2.38 20.57
CA ASP A 128 -11.93 1.38 20.14
C ASP A 128 -13.28 2.00 19.72
N PHE A 129 -13.23 3.13 19.02
CA PHE A 129 -14.43 3.73 18.48
C PHE A 129 -15.02 2.84 17.38
N GLU A 130 -16.32 2.53 17.46
CA GLU A 130 -17.06 1.76 16.43
C GLU A 130 -17.08 2.44 15.04
N SER A 131 -16.70 3.72 14.97
CA SER A 131 -16.68 4.47 13.72
C SER A 131 -15.39 4.19 12.92
N ASP A 132 -15.51 4.14 11.60
CA ASP A 132 -14.37 3.98 10.69
C ASP A 132 -13.38 5.16 10.82
N GLY A 133 -12.29 4.92 11.54
CA GLY A 133 -11.23 5.91 11.79
C GLY A 133 -10.59 6.43 10.51
N LEU A 134 -10.59 5.64 9.43
CA LEU A 134 -10.08 6.01 8.12
C LEU A 134 -10.93 7.13 7.50
N MET A 135 -12.26 6.96 7.54
CA MET A 135 -13.20 7.93 7.00
C MET A 135 -13.16 9.25 7.79
N VAL A 136 -13.18 9.17 9.12
CA VAL A 136 -13.12 10.36 9.98
C VAL A 136 -11.80 11.10 9.83
N GLY A 137 -10.68 10.38 9.75
CA GLY A 137 -9.37 10.96 9.48
C GLY A 137 -9.31 11.67 8.13
N ALA A 138 -9.81 11.03 7.06
CA ALA A 138 -9.86 11.63 5.73
C ALA A 138 -10.73 12.91 5.70
N LEU A 139 -11.89 12.87 6.32
CA LEU A 139 -12.78 14.05 6.45
C LEU A 139 -12.13 15.18 7.25
N THR A 140 -11.37 14.85 8.30
CA THR A 140 -10.61 15.84 9.08
C THR A 140 -9.55 16.53 8.23
N GLY A 141 -8.74 15.76 7.49
CA GLY A 141 -7.74 16.31 6.58
C GLY A 141 -8.35 17.18 5.49
N LEU A 142 -9.43 16.72 4.86
CA LEU A 142 -10.19 17.50 3.88
C LEU A 142 -10.75 18.79 4.49
N GLY A 143 -11.33 18.71 5.69
CA GLY A 143 -11.86 19.87 6.41
C GLY A 143 -10.79 20.93 6.67
N ILE A 144 -9.59 20.54 7.08
CA ILE A 144 -8.46 21.45 7.28
C ILE A 144 -8.08 22.15 5.96
N LEU A 145 -7.99 21.44 4.84
CA LEU A 145 -7.66 21.98 3.54
C LEU A 145 -8.73 22.99 3.03
N LEU A 146 -9.99 22.71 3.30
CA LEU A 146 -11.10 23.57 2.89
C LEU A 146 -11.20 24.82 3.77
N ILE A 147 -11.11 24.69 5.09
CA ILE A 147 -11.22 25.81 6.05
C ILE A 147 -10.03 26.78 5.89
N THR A 148 -8.85 26.27 5.65
CA THR A 148 -7.65 27.11 5.45
C THR A 148 -7.58 27.75 4.06
N GLY A 149 -8.50 27.39 3.14
CA GLY A 149 -8.49 27.89 1.77
C GLY A 149 -7.31 27.38 0.94
N ALA A 150 -6.59 26.33 1.39
CA ALA A 150 -5.53 25.70 0.63
C ALA A 150 -6.08 25.10 -0.67
N VAL A 151 -7.28 24.53 -0.61
CA VAL A 151 -8.08 24.11 -1.76
C VAL A 151 -9.22 25.13 -1.97
N ASN A 152 -9.31 25.66 -3.18
CA ASN A 152 -10.39 26.61 -3.52
C ASN A 152 -11.70 25.85 -3.73
N TRP A 153 -12.77 26.24 -3.04
CA TRP A 153 -14.10 25.66 -3.15
C TRP A 153 -14.62 25.57 -4.60
N ARG A 154 -14.27 26.55 -5.44
CA ARG A 154 -14.68 26.55 -6.86
C ARG A 154 -13.96 25.47 -7.69
N LYS A 155 -12.77 25.03 -7.24
CA LYS A 155 -12.00 23.96 -7.87
C LYS A 155 -12.17 22.62 -7.13
N ALA A 156 -12.89 22.61 -6.00
CA ALA A 156 -13.09 21.41 -5.19
C ALA A 156 -13.80 20.30 -5.97
N ASP A 157 -14.73 20.66 -6.86
CA ASP A 157 -15.43 19.71 -7.71
C ASP A 157 -14.46 18.94 -8.64
N ASN A 158 -13.52 19.62 -9.27
CA ASN A 158 -12.50 18.98 -10.11
C ASN A 158 -11.58 18.08 -9.29
N VAL A 159 -11.09 18.56 -8.14
CA VAL A 159 -10.22 17.78 -7.24
C VAL A 159 -10.94 16.53 -6.74
N PHE A 160 -12.23 16.66 -6.39
CA PHE A 160 -13.06 15.56 -5.94
C PHE A 160 -13.32 14.56 -7.08
N SER A 161 -13.63 15.05 -8.27
CA SER A 161 -13.87 14.22 -9.46
C SER A 161 -12.61 13.45 -9.87
N ASP A 162 -11.43 14.08 -9.82
CA ASP A 162 -10.16 13.41 -10.11
C ASP A 162 -9.82 12.36 -9.05
N GLY A 163 -10.05 12.66 -7.77
CA GLY A 163 -9.94 11.70 -6.69
C GLY A 163 -10.88 10.51 -6.86
N MET A 164 -12.15 10.76 -7.17
CA MET A 164 -13.14 9.71 -7.44
C MET A 164 -12.75 8.85 -8.63
N ARG A 165 -12.26 9.45 -9.73
CA ARG A 165 -11.81 8.70 -10.90
C ARG A 165 -10.66 7.75 -10.56
N MET A 166 -9.69 8.21 -9.77
CA MET A 166 -8.57 7.39 -9.31
C MET A 166 -9.04 6.26 -8.38
N MET A 167 -9.92 6.56 -7.43
CA MET A 167 -10.46 5.55 -6.51
C MET A 167 -11.39 4.56 -7.20
N ALA A 168 -12.17 4.98 -8.20
CA ALA A 168 -13.01 4.09 -8.98
C ALA A 168 -12.18 3.05 -9.74
N LEU A 169 -11.02 3.45 -10.30
CA LEU A 169 -10.11 2.52 -10.96
C LEU A 169 -9.57 1.48 -9.97
N ILE A 170 -9.09 1.92 -8.81
CA ILE A 170 -8.58 1.03 -7.75
C ILE A 170 -9.69 0.09 -7.25
N GLY A 171 -10.89 0.64 -6.98
CA GLY A 171 -12.04 -0.15 -6.55
C GLY A 171 -12.44 -1.20 -7.58
N PHE A 172 -12.42 -0.86 -8.87
CA PHE A 172 -12.71 -1.82 -9.94
C PHE A 172 -11.68 -2.94 -10.02
N ILE A 173 -10.39 -2.62 -9.86
CA ILE A 173 -9.31 -3.61 -9.80
C ILE A 173 -9.52 -4.54 -8.60
N MET A 174 -9.84 -4.00 -7.43
CA MET A 174 -10.07 -4.81 -6.23
C MET A 174 -11.28 -5.74 -6.37
N ILE A 175 -12.40 -5.24 -6.91
CA ILE A 175 -13.60 -6.06 -7.16
C ILE A 175 -13.28 -7.19 -8.15
N THR A 176 -12.55 -6.88 -9.22
CA THR A 176 -12.18 -7.87 -10.24
C THR A 176 -11.23 -8.92 -9.67
N ALA A 177 -10.23 -8.50 -8.87
CA ALA A 177 -9.31 -9.42 -8.22
C ALA A 177 -10.03 -10.32 -7.21
N GLN A 178 -10.95 -9.78 -6.42
CA GLN A 178 -11.76 -10.57 -5.49
C GLN A 178 -12.70 -11.54 -6.23
N GLY A 179 -13.31 -11.11 -7.32
CA GLY A 179 -14.11 -11.98 -8.17
C GLY A 179 -13.30 -13.14 -8.74
N PHE A 180 -12.09 -12.87 -9.22
CA PHE A 180 -11.17 -13.90 -9.69
C PHE A 180 -10.79 -14.88 -8.56
N ALA A 181 -10.41 -14.37 -7.39
CA ALA A 181 -10.09 -15.21 -6.23
C ALA A 181 -11.26 -16.10 -5.81
N SER A 182 -12.49 -15.55 -5.82
CA SER A 182 -13.71 -16.31 -5.51
C SER A 182 -13.97 -17.44 -6.52
N VAL A 183 -13.76 -17.19 -7.81
CA VAL A 183 -13.90 -18.23 -8.85
C VAL A 183 -12.84 -19.32 -8.66
N MET A 184 -11.58 -18.92 -8.45
CA MET A 184 -10.48 -19.88 -8.20
C MET A 184 -10.74 -20.76 -6.96
N SER A 185 -11.26 -20.18 -5.89
CA SER A 185 -11.64 -20.94 -4.70
C SER A 185 -12.82 -21.87 -4.97
N ALA A 186 -13.82 -21.43 -5.75
CA ALA A 186 -14.99 -22.23 -6.09
C ALA A 186 -14.67 -23.42 -7.01
N THR A 187 -13.62 -23.32 -7.83
CA THR A 187 -13.15 -24.45 -8.68
C THR A 187 -12.39 -25.50 -7.91
N GLY A 188 -11.92 -25.21 -6.67
CA GLY A 188 -11.14 -26.13 -5.85
C GLY A 188 -9.69 -26.33 -6.33
N GLU A 189 -9.30 -25.73 -7.45
CA GLU A 189 -7.95 -25.91 -8.03
C GLU A 189 -6.83 -25.42 -7.10
N VAL A 190 -7.09 -24.33 -6.36
CA VAL A 190 -6.13 -23.80 -5.37
C VAL A 190 -5.96 -24.76 -4.20
N GLU A 191 -7.07 -25.36 -3.72
CA GLU A 191 -7.05 -26.31 -2.63
C GLU A 191 -6.35 -27.62 -3.03
N GLU A 192 -6.59 -28.09 -4.24
CA GLU A 192 -5.90 -29.26 -4.80
C GLU A 192 -4.39 -29.01 -4.92
N LEU A 193 -3.99 -27.83 -5.39
CA LEU A 193 -2.60 -27.45 -5.52
C LEU A 193 -1.88 -27.34 -4.16
N VAL A 194 -2.55 -26.75 -3.17
CA VAL A 194 -2.05 -26.63 -1.79
C VAL A 194 -1.92 -28.01 -1.16
N THR A 195 -2.92 -28.88 -1.32
CA THR A 195 -2.91 -30.25 -0.78
C THR A 195 -1.81 -31.08 -1.42
N ALA A 196 -1.68 -31.06 -2.74
CA ALA A 196 -0.61 -31.76 -3.46
C ALA A 196 0.78 -31.29 -3.03
N THR A 197 0.92 -29.99 -2.75
CA THR A 197 2.16 -29.39 -2.25
C THR A 197 2.43 -29.86 -0.80
N ALA A 198 1.43 -29.86 0.05
CA ALA A 198 1.55 -30.30 1.44
C ALA A 198 1.91 -31.81 1.52
N ASP A 199 1.28 -32.63 0.72
CA ASP A 199 1.56 -34.08 0.67
C ASP A 199 2.96 -34.39 0.15
N SER A 200 3.42 -33.62 -0.84
CA SER A 200 4.77 -33.82 -1.42
C SER A 200 5.90 -33.42 -0.47
N PHE A 201 5.69 -32.46 0.43
CA PHE A 201 6.72 -31.89 1.30
C PHE A 201 6.40 -32.00 2.80
N GLY A 202 5.35 -32.70 3.18
CA GLY A 202 4.70 -32.68 4.50
C GLY A 202 5.57 -33.02 5.72
N SER A 203 6.76 -33.61 5.54
CA SER A 203 7.69 -33.87 6.64
C SER A 203 8.69 -32.72 6.88
N ASN A 204 8.89 -31.84 5.90
CA ASN A 204 9.86 -30.75 5.99
C ASN A 204 9.18 -29.39 5.87
N LYS A 205 8.91 -28.77 7.02
CA LYS A 205 8.24 -27.46 7.11
C LYS A 205 8.91 -26.38 6.26
N MET A 206 10.22 -26.41 6.10
CA MET A 206 10.98 -25.42 5.34
C MET A 206 10.76 -25.57 3.83
N LEU A 207 10.74 -26.81 3.35
CA LEU A 207 10.43 -27.11 1.94
C LEU A 207 8.97 -26.83 1.61
N ALA A 208 8.04 -27.18 2.51
CA ALA A 208 6.63 -26.86 2.35
C ALA A 208 6.40 -25.34 2.27
N ALA A 209 7.00 -24.55 3.16
CA ALA A 209 6.92 -23.10 3.12
C ALA A 209 7.52 -22.50 1.83
N GLY A 210 8.64 -23.05 1.35
CA GLY A 210 9.26 -22.65 0.08
C GLY A 210 8.39 -22.98 -1.13
N ALA A 211 7.76 -24.14 -1.14
CA ALA A 211 6.83 -24.54 -2.20
C ALA A 211 5.57 -23.66 -2.20
N MET A 212 4.98 -23.40 -1.04
CA MET A 212 3.84 -22.47 -0.93
C MET A 212 4.20 -21.05 -1.36
N LEU A 213 5.42 -20.59 -1.08
CA LEU A 213 5.90 -19.31 -1.58
C LEU A 213 5.92 -19.28 -3.12
N LEU A 214 6.41 -20.34 -3.77
CA LEU A 214 6.44 -20.44 -5.23
C LEU A 214 5.03 -20.47 -5.83
N VAL A 215 4.13 -21.24 -5.24
CA VAL A 215 2.71 -21.28 -5.65
C VAL A 215 2.07 -19.91 -5.50
N GLY A 216 2.24 -19.27 -4.35
CA GLY A 216 1.74 -17.91 -4.12
C GLY A 216 2.30 -16.90 -5.12
N LEU A 217 3.56 -17.02 -5.49
CA LEU A 217 4.21 -16.17 -6.48
C LEU A 217 3.61 -16.34 -7.88
N ILE A 218 3.33 -17.59 -8.29
CA ILE A 218 2.69 -17.90 -9.58
C ILE A 218 1.26 -17.34 -9.61
N VAL A 219 0.48 -17.59 -8.56
CA VAL A 219 -0.90 -17.06 -8.44
C VAL A 219 -0.89 -15.54 -8.46
N THR A 220 0.01 -14.90 -7.73
CA THR A 220 0.13 -13.43 -7.70
C THR A 220 0.52 -12.86 -9.06
N MET A 221 1.40 -13.53 -9.82
CA MET A 221 1.73 -13.12 -11.19
C MET A 221 0.52 -13.19 -12.13
N GLY A 222 -0.38 -14.16 -11.93
CA GLY A 222 -1.61 -14.29 -12.72
C GLY A 222 -2.66 -13.22 -12.39
N ILE A 223 -2.76 -12.81 -11.12
CA ILE A 223 -3.72 -11.79 -10.68
C ILE A 223 -3.21 -10.37 -10.97
N GLY A 224 -1.92 -10.21 -11.18
CA GLY A 224 -1.26 -8.91 -11.25
C GLY A 224 -1.10 -8.34 -9.83
N SER A 225 0.13 -8.20 -9.36
CA SER A 225 0.37 -7.50 -8.10
C SER A 225 0.02 -6.02 -8.27
N SER A 226 -1.05 -5.63 -7.65
CA SER A 226 -1.31 -4.23 -7.38
C SER A 226 -0.26 -3.67 -6.44
#